data_18d4b9463c917e3b0994ce9ccb30534d
#
_entry.id   18d4b9463c917e3b0994ce9ccb30534d
#
_cell.length_a   1.000
_cell.length_b   1.000
_cell.length_c   1.000
_cell.angle_alpha   90.00
_cell.angle_beta   90.00
_cell.angle_gamma   90.00
#
_symmetry.space_group_name_H-M   'P 1'
#
loop_
_entity.id
_entity.type
_entity.pdbx_description
1 polymer ?
#
loop_
_entity_poly.entity_id
_entity_poly.type
_entity_poly.pdbx_seq_one_letter_code
_entity_poly.pdbx_strand_id
1 'polypeptide(L)'
;MGSQEVTSVEFRGKRITVAGLGVSGISAARALAGLGARVTVVDGGATEAHRERAAALESADISVRLGDAETLPDGTDLVVTSPGWKPDSPLFAAAAAAGVDVVGDVEIAWRLRGPGAAPWLAITGTNGKTTTTQMLASILTAAGLRTAAVGNIGTPIVDVVQEGDDAYDVLAVELSSYQLHWAPSVRAHSAAVLNLAPDHLDWHGSMEAYAADKGRVYEGNRVACVYNVADQATEDLVREADVEEGCRAIGFTLTAPAPSQLGVVDGILVDRAFVPDRQKQAQELAEISDVRPSAPHNIANALAAAALARAFGVEPAAVRDGLRAFRPDAHRIEHVADVADVAYVDDSKATNTHAAQASLAAYESIVWIAGGLAKGATFDELVTTSAKRLRGVVLIGADRALIREALARHAPEVPVVDLDRTDTGAMSEAVRQAARLAEPGDTVLMAPACASMDMFTNYNKRGDAFAAAVRELGASA
;
A
#
# COMPACT_ATOMS: atom_id res chain seq x y z
N MET A 1 28.29 -7.89 25.05
CA MET A 1 28.51 -7.60 23.61
C MET A 1 27.12 -7.23 23.09
N GLY A 2 26.95 -5.96 22.70
CA GLY A 2 25.64 -5.44 22.32
C GLY A 2 25.19 -5.96 20.96
N SER A 3 23.89 -5.91 20.69
CA SER A 3 23.25 -6.38 19.46
C SER A 3 23.87 -5.80 18.17
N GLN A 4 24.33 -4.56 18.20
CA GLN A 4 25.07 -3.94 17.10
C GLN A 4 26.42 -4.61 16.76
N GLU A 5 27.12 -5.23 17.74
CA GLU A 5 28.38 -5.94 17.50
C GLU A 5 28.15 -7.25 16.72
N VAL A 6 27.08 -8.00 17.00
CA VAL A 6 26.78 -9.28 16.29
C VAL A 6 26.39 -8.98 14.84
N THR A 7 25.54 -7.99 14.61
CA THR A 7 25.07 -7.61 13.27
C THR A 7 26.20 -6.99 12.42
N SER A 8 27.10 -6.23 13.04
CA SER A 8 28.26 -5.64 12.34
C SER A 8 29.24 -6.70 11.81
N VAL A 9 29.31 -7.87 12.43
CA VAL A 9 30.17 -8.98 11.99
C VAL A 9 29.68 -9.59 10.67
N GLU A 10 28.36 -9.63 10.45
CA GLU A 10 27.78 -10.23 9.23
C GLU A 10 28.18 -9.48 7.96
N PHE A 11 28.20 -8.15 7.97
CA PHE A 11 28.39 -7.33 6.77
C PHE A 11 29.83 -6.77 6.64
N ARG A 12 30.61 -6.76 7.71
CA ARG A 12 31.95 -6.17 7.72
C ARG A 12 32.87 -6.81 6.68
N GLY A 13 33.41 -5.98 5.81
CA GLY A 13 34.35 -6.37 4.75
C GLY A 13 33.71 -7.05 3.53
N LYS A 14 32.41 -7.41 3.58
CA LYS A 14 31.69 -7.94 2.42
C LYS A 14 31.58 -6.90 1.32
N ARG A 15 31.63 -7.35 0.09
CA ARG A 15 31.35 -6.55 -1.12
C ARG A 15 29.87 -6.69 -1.45
N ILE A 16 29.13 -5.61 -1.27
CA ILE A 16 27.69 -5.60 -1.43
C ILE A 16 27.30 -4.69 -2.61
N THR A 17 26.56 -5.23 -3.56
CA THR A 17 26.00 -4.47 -4.66
C THR A 17 24.57 -4.07 -4.31
N VAL A 18 24.27 -2.77 -4.36
CA VAL A 18 22.91 -2.25 -4.16
C VAL A 18 22.33 -1.86 -5.52
N ALA A 19 21.23 -2.49 -5.92
CA ALA A 19 20.54 -2.23 -7.17
C ALA A 19 19.46 -1.17 -6.98
N GLY A 20 19.70 0.00 -7.56
CA GLY A 20 18.81 1.17 -7.56
C GLY A 20 19.25 2.31 -6.65
N LEU A 21 19.21 3.52 -7.20
CA LEU A 21 19.55 4.80 -6.55
C LEU A 21 18.29 5.54 -6.07
N GLY A 22 17.24 4.79 -5.73
CA GLY A 22 16.03 5.30 -5.09
C GLY A 22 16.21 5.46 -3.58
N VAL A 23 15.13 5.89 -2.89
CA VAL A 23 15.15 6.16 -1.44
C VAL A 23 15.58 4.92 -0.64
N SER A 24 15.00 3.74 -0.93
CA SER A 24 15.34 2.47 -0.26
C SER A 24 16.79 2.04 -0.50
N GLY A 25 17.27 2.15 -1.76
CA GLY A 25 18.63 1.77 -2.10
C GLY A 25 19.67 2.66 -1.43
N ILE A 26 19.44 3.98 -1.39
CA ILE A 26 20.31 4.93 -0.69
C ILE A 26 20.37 4.62 0.81
N SER A 27 19.22 4.37 1.43
CA SER A 27 19.15 4.01 2.86
C SER A 27 19.93 2.72 3.15
N ALA A 28 19.67 1.65 2.37
CA ALA A 28 20.38 0.39 2.51
C ALA A 28 21.91 0.53 2.29
N ALA A 29 22.33 1.30 1.27
CA ALA A 29 23.74 1.52 0.97
C ALA A 29 24.48 2.21 2.12
N ARG A 30 23.87 3.26 2.69
CA ARG A 30 24.46 3.98 3.85
C ARG A 30 24.54 3.10 5.09
N ALA A 31 23.47 2.37 5.38
CA ALA A 31 23.45 1.46 6.51
C ALA A 31 24.55 0.40 6.44
N LEU A 32 24.66 -0.26 5.29
CA LEU A 32 25.65 -1.32 5.07
C LEU A 32 27.09 -0.79 5.09
N ALA A 33 27.33 0.37 4.47
CA ALA A 33 28.64 1.03 4.53
C ALA A 33 29.03 1.42 5.97
N GLY A 34 28.07 1.94 6.75
CA GLY A 34 28.25 2.25 8.18
C GLY A 34 28.62 1.03 9.02
N LEU A 35 28.24 -0.19 8.60
CA LEU A 35 28.61 -1.45 9.21
C LEU A 35 29.95 -2.03 8.70
N GLY A 36 30.65 -1.30 7.83
CA GLY A 36 31.93 -1.67 7.29
C GLY A 36 31.91 -2.58 6.06
N ALA A 37 30.78 -2.65 5.37
CA ALA A 37 30.70 -3.27 4.05
C ALA A 37 31.34 -2.38 2.99
N ARG A 38 31.85 -2.99 1.91
CA ARG A 38 32.29 -2.28 0.69
C ARG A 38 31.10 -2.24 -0.27
N VAL A 39 30.45 -1.07 -0.35
CA VAL A 39 29.19 -0.93 -1.10
C VAL A 39 29.45 -0.34 -2.49
N THR A 40 28.86 -0.96 -3.50
CA THR A 40 28.72 -0.43 -4.86
C THR A 40 27.25 -0.31 -5.21
N VAL A 41 26.77 0.89 -5.50
CA VAL A 41 25.41 1.11 -6.01
C VAL A 41 25.42 1.07 -7.53
N VAL A 42 24.48 0.36 -8.14
CA VAL A 42 24.29 0.31 -9.59
C VAL A 42 22.90 0.82 -9.95
N ASP A 43 22.79 1.65 -10.99
CA ASP A 43 21.51 2.18 -11.48
C ASP A 43 21.57 2.43 -12.98
N GLY A 44 20.53 2.02 -13.73
CA GLY A 44 20.42 2.25 -15.17
C GLY A 44 20.21 3.72 -15.55
N GLY A 45 19.79 4.57 -14.61
CA GLY A 45 19.62 6.00 -14.82
C GLY A 45 20.93 6.78 -14.81
N ALA A 46 21.01 7.84 -15.62
CA ALA A 46 22.16 8.73 -15.69
C ALA A 46 21.75 10.22 -15.85
N THR A 47 20.58 10.60 -15.34
CA THR A 47 20.11 11.99 -15.34
C THR A 47 20.88 12.85 -14.33
N GLU A 48 20.70 14.18 -14.36
CA GLU A 48 21.33 15.08 -13.40
C GLU A 48 20.95 14.72 -11.95
N ALA A 49 19.67 14.40 -11.69
CA ALA A 49 19.24 13.96 -10.37
C ALA A 49 19.90 12.64 -9.91
N HIS A 50 20.25 11.74 -10.84
CA HIS A 50 21.02 10.54 -10.50
C HIS A 50 22.47 10.91 -10.15
N ARG A 51 23.10 11.84 -10.88
CA ARG A 51 24.47 12.30 -10.59
C ARG A 51 24.56 13.01 -9.24
N GLU A 52 23.60 13.86 -8.89
CA GLU A 52 23.54 14.51 -7.58
C GLU A 52 23.45 13.49 -6.43
N ARG A 53 22.58 12.47 -6.56
CA ARG A 53 22.46 11.39 -5.58
C ARG A 53 23.73 10.55 -5.49
N ALA A 54 24.35 10.25 -6.63
CA ALA A 54 25.61 9.52 -6.69
C ALA A 54 26.73 10.27 -5.96
N ALA A 55 26.92 11.56 -6.25
CA ALA A 55 27.90 12.39 -5.59
C ALA A 55 27.73 12.44 -4.05
N ALA A 56 26.49 12.44 -3.58
CA ALA A 56 26.18 12.39 -2.15
C ALA A 56 26.54 11.04 -1.49
N LEU A 57 26.56 9.94 -2.23
CA LEU A 57 27.01 8.63 -1.75
C LEU A 57 28.52 8.48 -1.86
N GLU A 58 29.15 8.96 -2.94
CA GLU A 58 30.57 8.92 -3.14
C GLU A 58 31.34 9.74 -2.08
N SER A 59 30.74 10.83 -1.59
CA SER A 59 31.29 11.60 -0.47
C SER A 59 31.30 10.82 0.86
N ALA A 60 30.61 9.68 0.92
CA ALA A 60 30.54 8.73 2.04
C ALA A 60 31.31 7.42 1.74
N ASP A 61 32.25 7.42 0.81
CA ASP A 61 33.07 6.27 0.37
C ASP A 61 32.21 5.09 -0.21
N ILE A 62 31.02 5.37 -0.77
CA ILE A 62 30.16 4.40 -1.46
C ILE A 62 30.39 4.58 -2.96
N SER A 63 30.85 3.54 -3.65
CA SER A 63 31.00 3.56 -5.11
C SER A 63 29.66 3.58 -5.82
N VAL A 64 29.52 4.36 -6.90
CA VAL A 64 28.29 4.41 -7.69
C VAL A 64 28.59 4.19 -9.18
N ARG A 65 27.79 3.35 -9.86
CA ARG A 65 27.83 3.12 -11.30
C ARG A 65 26.47 3.52 -11.90
N LEU A 66 26.47 4.62 -12.64
CA LEU A 66 25.28 5.12 -13.35
C LEU A 66 25.28 4.62 -14.80
N GLY A 67 24.08 4.40 -15.34
CA GLY A 67 23.90 3.85 -16.70
C GLY A 67 24.28 2.37 -16.81
N ASP A 68 24.44 1.68 -15.68
CA ASP A 68 24.77 0.25 -15.60
C ASP A 68 23.77 -0.49 -14.71
N ALA A 69 22.79 -1.11 -15.34
CA ALA A 69 21.76 -1.93 -14.70
C ALA A 69 21.94 -3.43 -14.96
N GLU A 70 23.01 -3.82 -15.65
CA GLU A 70 23.15 -5.18 -16.17
C GLU A 70 24.37 -5.91 -15.61
N THR A 71 25.41 -5.16 -15.23
CA THR A 71 26.72 -5.73 -14.86
C THR A 71 26.83 -5.95 -13.37
N LEU A 72 27.02 -7.21 -12.94
CA LEU A 72 27.36 -7.53 -11.57
C LEU A 72 28.83 -7.15 -11.29
N PRO A 73 29.10 -6.25 -10.30
CA PRO A 73 30.48 -5.94 -9.92
C PRO A 73 31.26 -7.17 -9.45
N ASP A 74 32.54 -7.25 -9.85
CA ASP A 74 33.39 -8.38 -9.54
C ASP A 74 33.50 -8.64 -8.03
N GLY A 75 33.30 -9.93 -7.68
CA GLY A 75 33.43 -10.41 -6.31
C GLY A 75 32.34 -9.90 -5.37
N THR A 76 31.18 -9.54 -5.87
CA THR A 76 29.99 -9.29 -5.07
C THR A 76 29.65 -10.50 -4.20
N ASP A 77 29.47 -10.28 -2.90
CA ASP A 77 29.10 -11.32 -1.92
C ASP A 77 27.58 -11.35 -1.66
N LEU A 78 26.86 -10.23 -1.94
CA LEU A 78 25.43 -10.08 -1.74
C LEU A 78 24.90 -8.97 -2.67
N VAL A 79 23.73 -9.17 -3.25
CA VAL A 79 22.98 -8.11 -3.95
C VAL A 79 21.82 -7.67 -3.09
N VAL A 80 21.66 -6.36 -2.91
CA VAL A 80 20.49 -5.74 -2.24
C VAL A 80 19.70 -4.98 -3.27
N THR A 81 18.44 -5.35 -3.49
CA THR A 81 17.60 -4.72 -4.52
C THR A 81 16.59 -3.72 -3.94
N SER A 82 16.37 -2.64 -4.67
CA SER A 82 15.19 -1.80 -4.49
C SER A 82 13.95 -2.50 -5.03
N PRO A 83 12.74 -2.25 -4.47
CA PRO A 83 11.53 -3.04 -4.79
C PRO A 83 11.12 -3.08 -6.27
N GLY A 84 11.43 -2.05 -7.05
CA GLY A 84 10.99 -1.92 -8.45
C GLY A 84 11.72 -2.78 -9.47
N TRP A 85 12.83 -3.41 -9.12
CA TRP A 85 13.60 -4.23 -10.04
C TRP A 85 12.91 -5.58 -10.30
N LYS A 86 12.84 -5.98 -11.58
CA LYS A 86 12.23 -7.25 -11.97
C LYS A 86 13.16 -8.43 -11.68
N PRO A 87 12.63 -9.59 -11.26
CA PRO A 87 13.43 -10.79 -10.97
C PRO A 87 14.25 -11.30 -12.14
N ASP A 88 13.79 -11.08 -13.37
CA ASP A 88 14.42 -11.49 -14.61
C ASP A 88 15.48 -10.51 -15.14
N SER A 89 15.86 -9.49 -14.35
CA SER A 89 16.88 -8.53 -14.79
C SER A 89 18.23 -9.20 -15.03
N PRO A 90 19.04 -8.73 -16.03
CA PRO A 90 20.36 -9.28 -16.32
C PRO A 90 21.30 -9.30 -15.11
N LEU A 91 21.25 -8.29 -14.26
CA LEU A 91 22.04 -8.20 -13.02
C LEU A 91 21.75 -9.40 -12.08
N PHE A 92 20.46 -9.76 -11.90
CA PHE A 92 20.09 -10.86 -11.01
C PHE A 92 20.33 -12.22 -11.65
N ALA A 93 20.22 -12.33 -12.98
CA ALA A 93 20.65 -13.51 -13.69
C ALA A 93 22.16 -13.75 -13.54
N ALA A 94 22.98 -12.69 -13.58
CA ALA A 94 24.42 -12.77 -13.32
C ALA A 94 24.72 -13.13 -11.85
N ALA A 95 23.98 -12.58 -10.89
CA ALA A 95 24.10 -12.93 -9.47
C ALA A 95 23.79 -14.42 -9.24
N ALA A 96 22.69 -14.91 -9.80
CA ALA A 96 22.32 -16.34 -9.72
C ALA A 96 23.37 -17.26 -10.33
N ALA A 97 23.92 -16.90 -11.51
CA ALA A 97 25.00 -17.64 -12.15
C ALA A 97 26.30 -17.68 -11.33
N ALA A 98 26.55 -16.63 -10.52
CA ALA A 98 27.68 -16.53 -9.61
C ALA A 98 27.42 -17.16 -8.23
N GLY A 99 26.21 -17.66 -7.96
CA GLY A 99 25.82 -18.18 -6.65
C GLY A 99 25.70 -17.08 -5.57
N VAL A 100 25.39 -15.85 -5.98
CA VAL A 100 25.23 -14.68 -5.11
C VAL A 100 23.76 -14.45 -4.81
N ASP A 101 23.40 -14.37 -3.53
CA ASP A 101 22.04 -14.12 -3.09
C ASP A 101 21.59 -12.70 -3.44
N VAL A 102 20.29 -12.57 -3.77
CA VAL A 102 19.61 -11.30 -3.98
C VAL A 102 18.55 -11.14 -2.89
N VAL A 103 18.57 -10.02 -2.17
CA VAL A 103 17.62 -9.71 -1.10
C VAL A 103 17.13 -8.26 -1.22
N GLY A 104 15.99 -7.94 -0.60
CA GLY A 104 15.43 -6.58 -0.60
C GLY A 104 15.88 -5.73 0.59
N ASP A 105 15.53 -4.44 0.55
CA ASP A 105 15.73 -3.48 1.64
C ASP A 105 15.04 -3.93 2.94
N VAL A 106 13.85 -4.53 2.84
CA VAL A 106 13.11 -5.08 3.99
C VAL A 106 13.85 -6.24 4.65
N GLU A 107 14.47 -7.10 3.86
CA GLU A 107 15.31 -8.19 4.37
C GLU A 107 16.54 -7.64 5.09
N ILE A 108 17.19 -6.60 4.54
CA ILE A 108 18.30 -5.93 5.22
C ILE A 108 17.83 -5.33 6.54
N ALA A 109 16.71 -4.61 6.54
CA ALA A 109 16.15 -4.07 7.77
C ALA A 109 15.88 -5.17 8.81
N TRP A 110 15.36 -6.33 8.37
CA TRP A 110 15.13 -7.47 9.25
C TRP A 110 16.41 -8.01 9.86
N ARG A 111 17.48 -8.19 9.07
CA ARG A 111 18.79 -8.69 9.53
C ARG A 111 19.53 -7.71 10.43
N LEU A 112 19.25 -6.41 10.29
CA LEU A 112 19.86 -5.37 11.12
C LEU A 112 19.28 -5.29 12.53
N ARG A 113 18.14 -5.92 12.79
CA ARG A 113 17.46 -5.88 14.07
C ARG A 113 18.19 -6.68 15.12
N GLY A 114 18.35 -6.08 16.31
CA GLY A 114 18.85 -6.80 17.48
C GLY A 114 17.79 -7.71 18.12
N PRO A 115 18.19 -8.52 19.09
CA PRO A 115 17.28 -9.47 19.75
C PRO A 115 16.15 -8.81 20.56
N GLY A 116 16.30 -7.53 20.93
CA GLY A 116 15.28 -6.72 21.63
C GLY A 116 14.47 -5.81 20.73
N ALA A 117 14.68 -5.86 19.40
CA ALA A 117 14.05 -4.95 18.48
C ALA A 117 12.53 -5.08 18.45
N ALA A 118 11.85 -3.95 18.22
CA ALA A 118 10.42 -3.84 18.15
C ALA A 118 9.78 -4.89 17.22
N PRO A 119 8.77 -5.64 17.66
CA PRO A 119 8.05 -6.57 16.79
C PRO A 119 7.32 -5.84 15.66
N TRP A 120 7.16 -6.53 14.52
CA TRP A 120 6.45 -6.00 13.37
C TRP A 120 5.03 -6.53 13.32
N LEU A 121 4.06 -5.63 13.12
CA LEU A 121 2.69 -5.94 12.71
C LEU A 121 2.61 -5.62 11.22
N ALA A 122 2.66 -6.65 10.38
CA ALA A 122 2.84 -6.52 8.94
C ALA A 122 1.51 -6.49 8.19
N ILE A 123 1.42 -5.68 7.14
CA ILE A 123 0.21 -5.51 6.35
C ILE A 123 0.57 -5.57 4.87
N THR A 124 -0.12 -6.45 4.13
CA THR A 124 -0.09 -6.48 2.67
C THR A 124 -1.50 -6.63 2.09
N GLY A 125 -1.60 -6.64 0.79
CA GLY A 125 -2.84 -6.75 0.01
C GLY A 125 -2.70 -6.00 -1.30
N THR A 126 -3.67 -6.13 -2.18
CA THR A 126 -3.69 -5.31 -3.41
C THR A 126 -4.02 -3.87 -3.05
N ASN A 127 -5.08 -3.64 -2.29
CA ASN A 127 -5.55 -2.30 -1.90
C ASN A 127 -5.70 -2.19 -0.37
N GLY A 128 -5.79 -0.95 0.13
CA GLY A 128 -6.05 -0.65 1.54
C GLY A 128 -4.82 -0.65 2.46
N LYS A 129 -3.66 -1.12 2.00
CA LYS A 129 -2.43 -1.26 2.80
C LYS A 129 -2.09 -0.01 3.61
N THR A 130 -1.89 1.12 2.95
CA THR A 130 -1.46 2.38 3.59
C THR A 130 -2.46 2.85 4.63
N THR A 131 -3.75 2.86 4.29
CA THR A 131 -4.82 3.25 5.20
C THR A 131 -4.85 2.35 6.43
N THR A 132 -4.77 1.02 6.24
CA THR A 132 -4.75 0.05 7.36
C THR A 132 -3.51 0.23 8.24
N THR A 133 -2.34 0.44 7.64
CA THR A 133 -1.08 0.65 8.38
C THR A 133 -1.11 1.94 9.19
N GLN A 134 -1.65 3.01 8.64
CA GLN A 134 -1.82 4.29 9.33
C GLN A 134 -2.90 4.22 10.42
N MET A 135 -4.02 3.52 10.19
CA MET A 135 -5.03 3.25 11.22
C MET A 135 -4.41 2.45 12.38
N LEU A 136 -3.62 1.41 12.06
CA LEU A 136 -2.92 0.62 13.07
C LEU A 136 -1.94 1.48 13.87
N ALA A 137 -1.11 2.29 13.23
CA ALA A 137 -0.20 3.20 13.92
C ALA A 137 -0.94 4.19 14.83
N SER A 138 -2.09 4.72 14.37
CA SER A 138 -2.95 5.59 15.18
C SER A 138 -3.50 4.89 16.42
N ILE A 139 -3.93 3.62 16.28
CA ILE A 139 -4.41 2.78 17.39
C ILE A 139 -3.27 2.50 18.39
N LEU A 140 -2.10 2.12 17.91
CA LEU A 140 -0.93 1.85 18.74
C LEU A 140 -0.47 3.11 19.50
N THR A 141 -0.50 4.26 18.85
CA THR A 141 -0.23 5.56 19.48
C THR A 141 -1.26 5.89 20.57
N ALA A 142 -2.55 5.66 20.31
CA ALA A 142 -3.62 5.85 21.29
C ALA A 142 -3.50 4.89 22.50
N ALA A 143 -2.86 3.75 22.30
CA ALA A 143 -2.50 2.81 23.38
C ALA A 143 -1.28 3.27 24.19
N GLY A 144 -0.66 4.40 23.86
CA GLY A 144 0.54 4.92 24.54
C GLY A 144 1.84 4.25 24.09
N LEU A 145 1.84 3.47 22.99
CA LEU A 145 3.01 2.78 22.48
C LEU A 145 3.81 3.69 21.53
N ARG A 146 5.14 3.60 21.62
CA ARG A 146 6.05 4.20 20.64
C ARG A 146 6.01 3.36 19.37
N THR A 147 5.52 3.93 18.28
CA THR A 147 5.29 3.24 17.02
C THR A 147 5.55 4.15 15.83
N ALA A 148 5.80 3.54 14.67
CA ALA A 148 5.86 4.23 13.38
C ALA A 148 5.18 3.38 12.31
N ALA A 149 4.60 4.06 11.30
CA ALA A 149 4.15 3.44 10.06
C ALA A 149 5.30 3.48 9.05
N VAL A 150 5.79 2.31 8.64
CA VAL A 150 7.02 2.15 7.87
C VAL A 150 6.89 1.09 6.76
N GLY A 151 7.94 0.90 5.99
CA GLY A 151 8.05 -0.10 4.94
C GLY A 151 7.82 0.48 3.54
N ASN A 152 6.74 0.10 2.87
CA ASN A 152 6.39 0.68 1.55
C ASN A 152 5.82 2.11 1.65
N ILE A 153 5.79 2.67 2.84
CA ILE A 153 5.35 4.03 3.18
C ILE A 153 6.28 4.66 4.21
N GLY A 154 6.20 5.98 4.34
CA GLY A 154 6.91 6.73 5.38
C GLY A 154 8.42 6.74 5.22
N THR A 155 9.11 6.74 6.34
CA THR A 155 10.57 6.63 6.42
C THR A 155 11.03 5.24 5.97
N PRO A 156 12.15 5.11 5.22
CA PRO A 156 12.71 3.81 4.88
C PRO A 156 12.90 2.94 6.13
N ILE A 157 12.42 1.71 6.05
CA ILE A 157 12.43 0.80 7.21
C ILE A 157 13.86 0.52 7.71
N VAL A 158 14.86 0.57 6.82
CA VAL A 158 16.27 0.42 7.16
C VAL A 158 16.73 1.56 8.08
N ASP A 159 16.29 2.81 7.84
CA ASP A 159 16.65 3.95 8.70
C ASP A 159 16.01 3.79 10.09
N VAL A 160 14.74 3.39 10.13
CA VAL A 160 13.98 3.22 11.39
C VAL A 160 14.60 2.15 12.30
N VAL A 161 15.00 1.00 11.76
CA VAL A 161 15.62 -0.05 12.58
C VAL A 161 17.00 0.32 13.10
N GLN A 162 17.66 1.31 12.52
CA GLN A 162 18.95 1.84 12.99
C GLN A 162 18.82 2.84 14.15
N GLU A 163 17.63 3.32 14.47
CA GLU A 163 17.40 4.19 15.63
C GLU A 163 17.63 3.46 16.96
N GLY A 164 17.71 2.14 16.92
CA GLY A 164 18.01 1.25 18.05
C GLY A 164 16.83 0.41 18.51
N ASP A 165 17.14 -0.68 19.21
CA ASP A 165 16.16 -1.66 19.67
C ASP A 165 15.10 -1.06 20.62
N ASP A 166 15.49 -0.02 21.37
CA ASP A 166 14.61 0.66 22.35
C ASP A 166 13.84 1.86 21.77
N ALA A 167 13.99 2.18 20.47
CA ALA A 167 13.33 3.35 19.89
C ALA A 167 11.80 3.19 19.83
N TYR A 168 11.34 1.98 19.55
CA TYR A 168 9.94 1.64 19.37
C TYR A 168 9.50 0.45 20.20
N ASP A 169 8.24 0.42 20.61
CA ASP A 169 7.62 -0.72 21.30
C ASP A 169 7.05 -1.73 20.27
N VAL A 170 6.62 -1.23 19.09
CA VAL A 170 6.06 -2.01 17.98
C VAL A 170 6.07 -1.18 16.70
N LEU A 171 6.23 -1.81 15.54
CA LEU A 171 6.14 -1.14 14.24
C LEU A 171 4.92 -1.62 13.44
N ALA A 172 4.19 -0.68 12.83
CA ALA A 172 3.18 -0.94 11.81
C ALA A 172 3.86 -0.94 10.44
N VAL A 173 3.95 -2.12 9.79
CA VAL A 173 4.80 -2.29 8.60
C VAL A 173 3.98 -2.60 7.38
N GLU A 174 3.95 -1.68 6.41
CA GLU A 174 3.38 -1.92 5.09
C GLU A 174 4.37 -2.67 4.21
N LEU A 175 3.95 -3.78 3.60
CA LEU A 175 4.78 -4.56 2.68
C LEU A 175 4.10 -4.75 1.32
N SER A 176 4.79 -4.39 0.24
CA SER A 176 4.38 -4.71 -1.12
C SER A 176 4.72 -6.17 -1.47
N SER A 177 4.10 -6.71 -2.52
CA SER A 177 4.46 -8.03 -3.04
C SER A 177 5.92 -8.10 -3.52
N TYR A 178 6.43 -7.01 -4.07
CA TYR A 178 7.84 -6.89 -4.47
C TYR A 178 8.79 -7.03 -3.29
N GLN A 179 8.50 -6.34 -2.18
CA GLN A 179 9.32 -6.41 -0.97
C GLN A 179 9.28 -7.79 -0.33
N LEU A 180 8.10 -8.42 -0.29
CA LEU A 180 7.93 -9.78 0.24
C LEU A 180 8.65 -10.83 -0.60
N HIS A 181 8.71 -10.66 -1.93
CA HIS A 181 9.48 -11.53 -2.81
C HIS A 181 10.96 -11.62 -2.41
N TRP A 182 11.55 -10.51 -2.01
CA TRP A 182 12.96 -10.38 -1.66
C TRP A 182 13.25 -10.37 -0.14
N ALA A 183 12.29 -10.82 0.70
CA ALA A 183 12.42 -10.80 2.16
C ALA A 183 12.18 -12.18 2.78
N PRO A 184 13.06 -13.17 2.55
CA PRO A 184 12.83 -14.57 2.94
C PRO A 184 12.90 -14.83 4.44
N SER A 185 13.55 -13.96 5.23
CA SER A 185 13.76 -14.18 6.66
C SER A 185 12.77 -13.46 7.57
N VAL A 186 11.91 -12.61 7.03
CA VAL A 186 10.96 -11.84 7.82
C VAL A 186 9.97 -12.77 8.53
N ARG A 187 9.84 -12.62 9.86
CA ARG A 187 8.92 -13.37 10.73
C ARG A 187 8.19 -12.39 11.62
N ALA A 188 7.04 -11.92 11.15
CA ALA A 188 6.27 -10.91 11.86
C ALA A 188 5.67 -11.45 13.17
N HIS A 189 5.35 -10.56 14.10
CA HIS A 189 4.56 -10.91 15.27
C HIS A 189 3.15 -11.35 14.85
N SER A 190 2.53 -10.56 14.00
CA SER A 190 1.25 -10.85 13.35
C SER A 190 1.21 -10.14 12.00
N ALA A 191 0.46 -10.69 11.05
CA ALA A 191 0.33 -10.08 9.74
C ALA A 191 -1.09 -10.14 9.19
N ALA A 192 -1.40 -9.25 8.25
CA ALA A 192 -2.67 -9.20 7.53
C ALA A 192 -2.49 -9.20 6.02
N VAL A 193 -3.29 -10.01 5.31
CA VAL A 193 -3.55 -9.87 3.88
C VAL A 193 -4.97 -9.35 3.70
N LEU A 194 -5.10 -8.12 3.18
CA LEU A 194 -6.38 -7.41 3.15
C LEU A 194 -7.31 -7.88 2.04
N ASN A 195 -6.74 -8.14 0.88
CA ASN A 195 -7.43 -8.57 -0.33
C ASN A 195 -6.43 -8.96 -1.42
N LEU A 196 -6.89 -9.74 -2.39
CA LEU A 196 -6.16 -10.13 -3.58
C LEU A 196 -7.01 -9.84 -4.83
N ALA A 197 -6.49 -8.98 -5.71
CA ALA A 197 -7.06 -8.69 -7.02
C ALA A 197 -5.92 -8.56 -8.03
N PRO A 198 -6.16 -8.79 -9.34
CA PRO A 198 -5.13 -8.67 -10.35
C PRO A 198 -4.44 -7.31 -10.34
N ASP A 199 -3.13 -7.32 -10.12
CA ASP A 199 -2.25 -6.16 -10.18
C ASP A 199 -0.81 -6.65 -10.38
N HIS A 200 0.05 -5.84 -10.98
CA HIS A 200 1.47 -6.13 -11.15
C HIS A 200 1.82 -7.48 -11.83
N LEU A 201 0.93 -8.02 -12.68
CA LEU A 201 1.15 -9.29 -13.36
C LEU A 201 2.29 -9.22 -14.38
N ASP A 202 2.63 -8.03 -14.87
CA ASP A 202 3.81 -7.77 -15.70
C ASP A 202 5.14 -7.97 -14.97
N TRP A 203 5.11 -7.97 -13.64
CA TRP A 203 6.27 -8.21 -12.77
C TRP A 203 6.29 -9.64 -12.22
N HIS A 204 5.15 -10.15 -11.72
CA HIS A 204 5.05 -11.48 -11.09
C HIS A 204 4.84 -12.61 -12.11
N GLY A 205 4.42 -12.30 -13.34
CA GLY A 205 4.13 -13.27 -14.39
C GLY A 205 2.75 -13.93 -14.30
N SER A 206 2.22 -14.17 -13.09
CA SER A 206 0.88 -14.76 -12.89
C SER A 206 0.23 -14.29 -11.60
N MET A 207 -1.09 -14.53 -11.48
CA MET A 207 -1.85 -14.24 -10.26
C MET A 207 -1.43 -15.15 -9.11
N GLU A 208 -1.10 -16.41 -9.39
CA GLU A 208 -0.62 -17.40 -8.41
C GLU A 208 0.72 -16.96 -7.80
N ALA A 209 1.67 -16.51 -8.63
CA ALA A 209 2.96 -16.00 -8.16
C ALA A 209 2.79 -14.72 -7.33
N TYR A 210 1.90 -13.81 -7.76
CA TYR A 210 1.56 -12.61 -7.01
C TYR A 210 0.96 -12.92 -5.64
N ALA A 211 0.02 -13.88 -5.58
CA ALA A 211 -0.59 -14.33 -4.33
C ALA A 211 0.43 -15.02 -3.42
N ALA A 212 1.27 -15.89 -3.98
CA ALA A 212 2.32 -16.59 -3.23
C ALA A 212 3.31 -15.60 -2.58
N ASP A 213 3.76 -14.57 -3.33
CA ASP A 213 4.65 -13.55 -2.77
C ASP A 213 3.98 -12.78 -1.63
N LYS A 214 2.68 -12.47 -1.71
CA LYS A 214 1.96 -11.85 -0.59
C LYS A 214 1.77 -12.79 0.59
N GLY A 215 1.55 -14.08 0.33
CA GLY A 215 1.40 -15.11 1.36
C GLY A 215 2.61 -15.24 2.27
N ARG A 216 3.82 -14.91 1.78
CA ARG A 216 5.05 -14.90 2.57
C ARG A 216 4.97 -14.03 3.83
N VAL A 217 4.08 -13.04 3.86
CA VAL A 217 3.87 -12.21 5.05
C VAL A 217 3.44 -13.02 6.27
N TYR A 218 2.86 -14.21 6.06
CA TYR A 218 2.42 -15.10 7.13
C TYR A 218 3.50 -16.07 7.62
N GLU A 219 4.58 -16.27 6.87
CA GLU A 219 5.63 -17.22 7.23
C GLU A 219 6.22 -16.92 8.60
N GLY A 220 6.23 -17.93 9.49
CA GLY A 220 6.75 -17.84 10.85
C GLY A 220 6.05 -16.80 11.73
N ASN A 221 4.81 -16.40 11.42
CA ASN A 221 4.04 -15.54 12.30
C ASN A 221 3.80 -16.22 13.66
N ARG A 222 3.90 -15.44 14.72
CA ARG A 222 3.89 -15.97 16.11
C ARG A 222 2.53 -15.93 16.75
N VAL A 223 1.66 -14.94 16.45
CA VAL A 223 0.42 -14.70 17.19
C VAL A 223 -0.81 -14.77 16.33
N ALA A 224 -0.85 -14.07 15.19
CA ALA A 224 -2.04 -14.04 14.33
C ALA A 224 -1.73 -13.86 12.86
N CYS A 225 -2.46 -14.62 12.02
CA CYS A 225 -2.63 -14.39 10.58
C CYS A 225 -4.03 -13.83 10.35
N VAL A 226 -4.11 -12.57 9.97
CA VAL A 226 -5.37 -11.83 9.77
C VAL A 226 -5.77 -11.88 8.30
N TYR A 227 -6.99 -12.35 7.99
CA TYR A 227 -7.47 -12.53 6.63
C TYR A 227 -8.89 -11.98 6.43
N ASN A 228 -9.24 -11.68 5.18
CA ASN A 228 -10.55 -11.17 4.79
C ASN A 228 -11.51 -12.33 4.50
N VAL A 229 -12.54 -12.51 5.32
CA VAL A 229 -13.56 -13.57 5.15
C VAL A 229 -14.31 -13.45 3.82
N ALA A 230 -14.42 -12.24 3.25
CA ALA A 230 -15.09 -12.01 1.97
C ALA A 230 -14.18 -12.31 0.75
N ASP A 231 -12.89 -12.59 0.96
CA ASP A 231 -11.92 -12.89 -0.09
C ASP A 231 -11.27 -14.25 0.17
N GLN A 232 -11.80 -15.29 -0.47
CA GLN A 232 -11.38 -16.68 -0.31
C GLN A 232 -9.87 -16.86 -0.52
N ALA A 233 -9.26 -16.12 -1.46
CA ALA A 233 -7.84 -16.25 -1.73
C ALA A 233 -6.98 -15.85 -0.50
N THR A 234 -7.43 -14.90 0.32
CA THR A 234 -6.73 -14.54 1.56
C THR A 234 -6.83 -15.63 2.63
N GLU A 235 -7.96 -16.34 2.70
CA GLU A 235 -8.13 -17.48 3.60
C GLU A 235 -7.26 -18.67 3.16
N ASP A 236 -7.16 -18.94 1.87
CA ASP A 236 -6.34 -20.01 1.32
C ASP A 236 -4.86 -19.76 1.66
N LEU A 237 -4.36 -18.52 1.57
CA LEU A 237 -3.00 -18.16 2.00
C LEU A 237 -2.74 -18.46 3.49
N VAL A 238 -3.72 -18.22 4.36
CA VAL A 238 -3.60 -18.56 5.80
C VAL A 238 -3.54 -20.07 6.01
N ARG A 239 -4.30 -20.85 5.24
CA ARG A 239 -4.30 -22.33 5.35
C ARG A 239 -2.99 -22.96 4.92
N GLU A 240 -2.30 -22.34 3.96
CA GLU A 240 -1.03 -22.81 3.43
C GLU A 240 0.19 -22.29 4.20
N ALA A 241 0.00 -21.31 5.10
CA ALA A 241 1.09 -20.65 5.81
C ALA A 241 1.79 -21.57 6.80
N ASP A 242 3.12 -21.57 6.77
CA ASP A 242 3.97 -22.20 7.81
C ASP A 242 4.19 -21.17 8.94
N VAL A 243 3.57 -21.41 10.09
CA VAL A 243 3.52 -20.48 11.22
C VAL A 243 4.02 -21.12 12.51
N GLU A 244 4.34 -20.31 13.50
CA GLU A 244 4.74 -20.77 14.83
C GLU A 244 3.56 -21.44 15.55
N GLU A 245 3.87 -22.46 16.40
CA GLU A 245 2.86 -23.15 17.20
C GLU A 245 2.11 -22.16 18.11
N GLY A 246 0.77 -22.22 18.04
CA GLY A 246 -0.11 -21.29 18.76
C GLY A 246 -0.53 -20.04 17.96
N CYS A 247 0.05 -19.80 16.79
CA CYS A 247 -0.43 -18.76 15.89
C CYS A 247 -1.87 -19.04 15.45
N ARG A 248 -2.69 -17.99 15.37
CA ARG A 248 -4.13 -18.10 15.16
C ARG A 248 -4.54 -17.46 13.82
N ALA A 249 -5.42 -18.14 13.08
CA ALA A 249 -6.15 -17.53 11.97
C ALA A 249 -7.28 -16.63 12.51
N ILE A 250 -7.28 -15.36 12.14
CA ILE A 250 -8.23 -14.34 12.59
C ILE A 250 -8.90 -13.71 11.36
N GLY A 251 -10.19 -13.96 11.20
CA GLY A 251 -10.96 -13.36 10.10
C GLY A 251 -11.43 -11.95 10.42
N PHE A 252 -11.59 -11.11 9.39
CA PHE A 252 -12.38 -9.89 9.49
C PHE A 252 -13.48 -9.86 8.42
N THR A 253 -14.65 -9.30 8.76
CA THR A 253 -15.83 -9.27 7.89
C THR A 253 -16.69 -8.03 8.14
N LEU A 254 -17.41 -7.57 7.12
CA LEU A 254 -18.41 -6.49 7.26
C LEU A 254 -19.76 -6.97 7.81
N THR A 255 -19.88 -8.27 8.08
CA THR A 255 -21.07 -8.89 8.67
C THR A 255 -20.84 -9.29 10.12
N ALA A 256 -21.84 -9.87 10.77
CA ALA A 256 -21.70 -10.38 12.14
C ALA A 256 -20.59 -11.44 12.23
N PRO A 257 -19.61 -11.27 13.16
CA PRO A 257 -18.42 -12.13 13.22
C PRO A 257 -18.74 -13.49 13.85
N ALA A 258 -18.17 -14.55 13.28
CA ALA A 258 -18.07 -15.86 13.93
C ALA A 258 -16.97 -15.85 15.02
N PRO A 259 -16.84 -16.89 15.86
CA PRO A 259 -15.69 -17.04 16.75
C PRO A 259 -14.36 -16.98 16.00
N SER A 260 -13.37 -16.30 16.56
CA SER A 260 -12.08 -15.97 15.93
C SER A 260 -12.18 -14.97 14.78
N GLN A 261 -13.22 -14.14 14.76
CA GLN A 261 -13.37 -13.08 13.78
C GLN A 261 -13.65 -11.73 14.45
N LEU A 262 -13.32 -10.65 13.74
CA LEU A 262 -13.82 -9.31 13.98
C LEU A 262 -14.84 -8.97 12.88
N GLY A 263 -15.88 -8.21 13.23
CA GLY A 263 -16.91 -7.88 12.26
C GLY A 263 -17.79 -6.72 12.71
N VAL A 264 -18.96 -6.60 12.08
CA VAL A 264 -19.91 -5.52 12.34
C VAL A 264 -21.26 -6.07 12.80
N VAL A 265 -21.77 -5.53 13.91
CA VAL A 265 -23.12 -5.82 14.44
C VAL A 265 -23.77 -4.49 14.78
N ASP A 266 -24.94 -4.22 14.21
CA ASP A 266 -25.74 -3.01 14.48
C ASP A 266 -24.94 -1.69 14.42
N GLY A 267 -24.01 -1.58 13.46
CA GLY A 267 -23.20 -0.37 13.29
C GLY A 267 -21.99 -0.28 14.23
N ILE A 268 -21.69 -1.34 14.96
CA ILE A 268 -20.57 -1.43 15.92
C ILE A 268 -19.53 -2.42 15.40
N LEU A 269 -18.25 -2.06 15.44
CA LEU A 269 -17.12 -2.96 15.22
C LEU A 269 -16.96 -3.85 16.45
N VAL A 270 -16.98 -5.16 16.25
CA VAL A 270 -17.03 -6.16 17.32
C VAL A 270 -15.89 -7.17 17.18
N ASP A 271 -15.23 -7.49 18.30
CA ASP A 271 -14.18 -8.50 18.43
C ASP A 271 -14.74 -9.78 19.08
N ARG A 272 -14.71 -10.90 18.35
CA ARG A 272 -14.95 -12.24 18.85
C ARG A 272 -13.73 -13.15 18.74
N ALA A 273 -12.56 -12.55 18.60
CA ALA A 273 -11.30 -13.28 18.47
C ALA A 273 -10.44 -13.23 19.76
N PHE A 274 -10.35 -12.05 20.38
CA PHE A 274 -9.44 -11.78 21.50
C PHE A 274 -10.17 -11.55 22.81
N VAL A 275 -11.26 -12.27 23.00
CA VAL A 275 -12.05 -12.32 24.24
C VAL A 275 -11.84 -13.65 24.97
N PRO A 276 -12.01 -13.72 26.30
CA PRO A 276 -11.76 -14.94 27.10
C PRO A 276 -12.58 -16.15 26.61
N ASP A 277 -13.87 -15.97 26.33
CA ASP A 277 -14.76 -17.03 25.80
C ASP A 277 -15.37 -16.56 24.47
N ARG A 278 -14.60 -16.74 23.38
CA ARG A 278 -15.00 -16.35 22.02
C ARG A 278 -16.26 -17.04 21.50
N GLN A 279 -16.69 -18.14 22.13
CA GLN A 279 -17.93 -18.82 21.75
C GLN A 279 -19.17 -18.09 22.27
N LYS A 280 -19.06 -17.40 23.41
CA LYS A 280 -20.19 -16.79 24.12
C LYS A 280 -20.07 -15.28 24.28
N GLN A 281 -18.87 -14.73 24.11
CA GLN A 281 -18.58 -13.32 24.36
C GLN A 281 -18.19 -12.60 23.08
N ALA A 282 -18.49 -11.31 23.06
CA ALA A 282 -18.06 -10.36 22.07
C ALA A 282 -17.70 -9.05 22.76
N GLN A 283 -16.70 -8.35 22.25
CA GLN A 283 -16.23 -7.08 22.77
C GLN A 283 -16.48 -5.98 21.73
N GLU A 284 -17.20 -4.94 22.12
CA GLU A 284 -17.34 -3.73 21.31
C GLU A 284 -16.00 -3.00 21.22
N LEU A 285 -15.65 -2.56 20.02
CA LEU A 285 -14.42 -1.83 19.76
C LEU A 285 -14.67 -0.35 19.45
N ALA A 286 -15.51 -0.06 18.44
CA ALA A 286 -15.79 1.29 17.96
C ALA A 286 -17.12 1.30 17.19
N GLU A 287 -17.71 2.48 16.99
CA GLU A 287 -18.82 2.65 16.06
C GLU A 287 -18.30 2.82 14.62
N ILE A 288 -19.11 2.45 13.62
CA ILE A 288 -18.79 2.70 12.19
C ILE A 288 -18.52 4.21 11.97
N SER A 289 -19.25 5.10 12.66
CA SER A 289 -19.09 6.55 12.60
C SER A 289 -17.71 7.06 13.09
N ASP A 290 -16.98 6.25 13.83
CA ASP A 290 -15.62 6.53 14.29
C ASP A 290 -14.58 6.33 13.17
N VAL A 291 -14.94 5.56 12.11
CA VAL A 291 -14.10 5.31 10.93
C VAL A 291 -14.35 6.39 9.89
N ARG A 292 -13.31 7.09 9.45
CA ARG A 292 -13.44 8.21 8.51
C ARG A 292 -12.57 8.05 7.26
N PRO A 293 -13.16 8.18 6.04
CA PRO A 293 -14.58 8.11 5.76
C PRO A 293 -15.15 6.72 6.08
N SER A 294 -16.44 6.63 6.49
CA SER A 294 -17.08 5.38 6.87
C SER A 294 -17.57 4.56 5.66
N ALA A 295 -16.72 4.48 4.62
CA ALA A 295 -16.97 3.64 3.45
C ALA A 295 -16.70 2.16 3.77
N PRO A 296 -17.39 1.20 3.12
CA PRO A 296 -17.26 -0.23 3.42
C PRO A 296 -15.82 -0.75 3.44
N HIS A 297 -15.01 -0.37 2.46
CA HIS A 297 -13.60 -0.77 2.40
C HIS A 297 -12.75 -0.17 3.54
N ASN A 298 -13.07 1.03 4.03
CA ASN A 298 -12.39 1.62 5.18
C ASN A 298 -12.81 0.97 6.50
N ILE A 299 -14.06 0.52 6.60
CA ILE A 299 -14.52 -0.28 7.74
C ILE A 299 -13.77 -1.62 7.76
N ALA A 300 -13.58 -2.27 6.60
CA ALA A 300 -12.77 -3.47 6.49
C ALA A 300 -11.29 -3.21 6.89
N ASN A 301 -10.69 -2.10 6.43
CA ASN A 301 -9.35 -1.68 6.82
C ASN A 301 -9.24 -1.46 8.34
N ALA A 302 -10.25 -0.81 8.95
CA ALA A 302 -10.30 -0.59 10.39
C ALA A 302 -10.41 -1.89 11.20
N LEU A 303 -11.20 -2.87 10.73
CA LEU A 303 -11.30 -4.19 11.34
C LEU A 303 -9.98 -4.96 11.25
N ALA A 304 -9.27 -4.91 10.13
CA ALA A 304 -7.95 -5.52 9.98
C ALA A 304 -6.90 -4.87 10.90
N ALA A 305 -6.87 -3.53 10.98
CA ALA A 305 -6.01 -2.79 11.88
C ALA A 305 -6.32 -3.11 13.36
N ALA A 306 -7.61 -3.16 13.72
CA ALA A 306 -8.06 -3.55 15.05
C ALA A 306 -7.65 -5.00 15.39
N ALA A 307 -7.76 -5.94 14.44
CA ALA A 307 -7.36 -7.33 14.64
C ALA A 307 -5.86 -7.44 14.96
N LEU A 308 -4.99 -6.73 14.23
CA LEU A 308 -3.55 -6.68 14.49
C LEU A 308 -3.24 -6.02 15.85
N ALA A 309 -3.89 -4.91 16.18
CA ALA A 309 -3.72 -4.24 17.46
C ALA A 309 -4.17 -5.13 18.63
N ARG A 310 -5.32 -5.80 18.51
CA ARG A 310 -5.83 -6.74 19.50
C ARG A 310 -4.92 -7.97 19.65
N ALA A 311 -4.35 -8.47 18.56
CA ALA A 311 -3.33 -9.54 18.59
C ALA A 311 -2.07 -9.12 19.38
N PHE A 312 -1.73 -7.83 19.35
CA PHE A 312 -0.63 -7.27 20.14
C PHE A 312 -1.01 -6.98 21.60
N GLY A 313 -2.28 -7.15 21.99
CA GLY A 313 -2.75 -6.91 23.34
C GLY A 313 -3.26 -5.49 23.61
N VAL A 314 -3.53 -4.70 22.58
CA VAL A 314 -4.10 -3.36 22.73
C VAL A 314 -5.53 -3.44 23.25
N GLU A 315 -5.86 -2.62 24.24
CA GLU A 315 -7.19 -2.55 24.84
C GLU A 315 -8.26 -1.97 23.90
N PRO A 316 -9.52 -2.41 24.00
CA PRO A 316 -10.62 -1.94 23.14
C PRO A 316 -10.80 -0.41 23.10
N ALA A 317 -10.62 0.25 24.22
CA ALA A 317 -10.73 1.70 24.31
C ALA A 317 -9.70 2.43 23.41
N ALA A 318 -8.46 1.93 23.38
CA ALA A 318 -7.42 2.49 22.52
C ALA A 318 -7.68 2.24 21.03
N VAL A 319 -8.32 1.11 20.68
CA VAL A 319 -8.78 0.87 19.29
C VAL A 319 -9.75 1.97 18.85
N ARG A 320 -10.78 2.23 19.65
CA ARG A 320 -11.76 3.30 19.37
C ARG A 320 -11.08 4.66 19.27
N ASP A 321 -10.28 5.01 20.25
CA ASP A 321 -9.66 6.34 20.35
C ASP A 321 -8.67 6.56 19.19
N GLY A 322 -7.95 5.53 18.78
CA GLY A 322 -7.08 5.58 17.61
C GLY A 322 -7.82 5.72 16.28
N LEU A 323 -8.94 5.03 16.10
CA LEU A 323 -9.78 5.19 14.91
C LEU A 323 -10.39 6.60 14.83
N ARG A 324 -10.84 7.18 15.96
CA ARG A 324 -11.31 8.57 16.03
C ARG A 324 -10.22 9.60 15.72
N ALA A 325 -9.00 9.33 16.17
CA ALA A 325 -7.85 10.21 15.95
C ALA A 325 -7.30 10.11 14.53
N PHE A 326 -7.50 9.01 13.84
CA PHE A 326 -7.00 8.78 12.49
C PHE A 326 -7.49 9.84 11.50
N ARG A 327 -6.59 10.28 10.63
CA ARG A 327 -6.89 11.16 9.50
C ARG A 327 -6.30 10.52 8.25
N PRO A 328 -7.11 10.27 7.21
CA PRO A 328 -6.60 9.71 5.96
C PRO A 328 -5.63 10.69 5.28
N ASP A 329 -4.70 10.14 4.52
CA ASP A 329 -3.87 10.95 3.62
C ASP A 329 -4.75 11.64 2.57
N ALA A 330 -4.23 12.73 2.01
CA ALA A 330 -4.84 13.40 0.88
C ALA A 330 -5.07 12.43 -0.31
N HIS A 331 -6.06 12.73 -1.11
CA HIS A 331 -6.41 11.97 -2.33
C HIS A 331 -6.87 10.51 -2.08
N ARG A 332 -7.45 10.23 -0.90
CA ARG A 332 -8.05 8.94 -0.53
C ARG A 332 -9.48 9.14 -0.05
N ILE A 333 -10.43 9.18 -0.99
CA ILE A 333 -11.83 9.53 -0.74
C ILE A 333 -11.91 10.82 0.09
N GLU A 334 -11.09 11.79 -0.29
CA GLU A 334 -11.02 13.09 0.36
C GLU A 334 -12.17 13.97 -0.12
N HIS A 335 -13.03 14.40 0.80
CA HIS A 335 -14.03 15.43 0.52
C HIS A 335 -13.34 16.78 0.31
N VAL A 336 -13.42 17.32 -0.90
CA VAL A 336 -12.75 18.58 -1.27
C VAL A 336 -13.63 19.79 -0.94
N ALA A 337 -14.88 19.76 -1.39
CA ALA A 337 -15.87 20.81 -1.17
C ALA A 337 -17.27 20.37 -1.60
N ASP A 338 -18.28 21.09 -1.12
CA ASP A 338 -19.63 21.07 -1.66
C ASP A 338 -19.85 22.33 -2.52
N VAL A 339 -20.27 22.18 -3.76
CA VAL A 339 -20.59 23.29 -4.68
C VAL A 339 -21.98 23.06 -5.27
N ALA A 340 -22.92 23.98 -5.06
CA ALA A 340 -24.30 23.87 -5.52
C ALA A 340 -25.00 22.56 -5.11
N ASP A 341 -24.86 22.17 -3.83
CA ASP A 341 -25.37 20.92 -3.25
C ASP A 341 -24.84 19.63 -3.90
N VAL A 342 -23.70 19.70 -4.58
CA VAL A 342 -22.95 18.56 -5.13
C VAL A 342 -21.66 18.39 -4.35
N ALA A 343 -21.41 17.17 -3.84
CA ALA A 343 -20.18 16.84 -3.15
C ALA A 343 -19.06 16.51 -4.15
N TYR A 344 -17.86 17.07 -3.97
CA TYR A 344 -16.67 16.78 -4.79
C TYR A 344 -15.67 15.97 -3.98
N VAL A 345 -15.35 14.79 -4.46
CA VAL A 345 -14.53 13.82 -3.76
C VAL A 345 -13.32 13.40 -4.60
N ASP A 346 -12.14 13.49 -3.98
CA ASP A 346 -10.85 13.14 -4.57
C ASP A 346 -10.39 11.77 -4.07
N ASP A 347 -10.37 10.80 -4.97
CA ASP A 347 -9.72 9.49 -4.78
C ASP A 347 -8.72 9.23 -5.92
N SER A 348 -7.84 10.21 -6.18
CA SER A 348 -6.78 10.08 -7.19
C SER A 348 -5.90 8.85 -6.96
N LYS A 349 -5.84 8.33 -5.75
CA LYS A 349 -5.12 7.10 -5.37
C LYS A 349 -5.76 5.83 -5.93
N ALA A 350 -7.02 5.84 -6.34
CA ALA A 350 -7.69 4.71 -7.00
C ALA A 350 -7.13 4.50 -8.43
N THR A 351 -5.91 3.97 -8.51
CA THR A 351 -5.13 3.82 -9.76
C THR A 351 -5.33 2.49 -10.48
N ASN A 352 -6.24 1.65 -9.99
CA ASN A 352 -6.66 0.41 -10.63
C ASN A 352 -8.18 0.22 -10.53
N THR A 353 -8.72 -0.73 -11.29
CA THR A 353 -10.16 -0.97 -11.40
C THR A 353 -10.80 -1.40 -10.08
N HIS A 354 -10.13 -2.23 -9.29
CA HIS A 354 -10.64 -2.71 -8.00
C HIS A 354 -10.73 -1.57 -6.96
N ALA A 355 -9.73 -0.67 -6.91
CA ALA A 355 -9.77 0.50 -6.04
C ALA A 355 -10.90 1.45 -6.45
N ALA A 356 -11.05 1.73 -7.75
CA ALA A 356 -12.14 2.56 -8.27
C ALA A 356 -13.52 1.95 -7.99
N GLN A 357 -13.66 0.63 -8.09
CA GLN A 357 -14.91 -0.08 -7.77
C GLN A 357 -15.29 0.14 -6.29
N ALA A 358 -14.33 0.03 -5.39
CA ALA A 358 -14.56 0.27 -3.96
C ALA A 358 -15.00 1.72 -3.70
N SER A 359 -14.41 2.68 -4.39
CA SER A 359 -14.78 4.11 -4.28
C SER A 359 -16.15 4.39 -4.86
N LEU A 360 -16.48 3.84 -6.03
CA LEU A 360 -17.80 3.97 -6.65
C LEU A 360 -18.91 3.31 -5.80
N ALA A 361 -18.60 2.23 -5.09
CA ALA A 361 -19.54 1.58 -4.19
C ALA A 361 -19.90 2.40 -2.94
N ALA A 362 -19.12 3.43 -2.61
CA ALA A 362 -19.34 4.26 -1.43
C ALA A 362 -20.47 5.30 -1.59
N TYR A 363 -20.92 5.59 -2.83
CA TYR A 363 -21.90 6.63 -3.13
C TYR A 363 -23.05 6.08 -3.97
N GLU A 364 -24.24 6.71 -3.85
CA GLU A 364 -25.43 6.25 -4.53
C GLU A 364 -25.62 6.83 -5.94
N SER A 365 -25.30 8.11 -6.13
CA SER A 365 -25.40 8.82 -7.42
C SER A 365 -24.12 9.58 -7.71
N ILE A 366 -23.48 9.28 -8.85
CA ILE A 366 -22.11 9.66 -9.12
C ILE A 366 -21.97 10.25 -10.52
N VAL A 367 -21.29 11.39 -10.61
CA VAL A 367 -20.60 11.79 -11.85
C VAL A 367 -19.13 11.38 -11.71
N TRP A 368 -18.73 10.40 -12.52
CA TRP A 368 -17.42 9.76 -12.41
C TRP A 368 -16.39 10.41 -13.33
N ILE A 369 -15.25 10.87 -12.75
CA ILE A 369 -14.09 11.31 -13.54
C ILE A 369 -13.09 10.14 -13.58
N ALA A 370 -12.80 9.61 -14.78
CA ALA A 370 -12.04 8.40 -14.97
C ALA A 370 -11.00 8.50 -16.10
N GLY A 371 -9.95 7.67 -16.01
CA GLY A 371 -8.95 7.50 -17.07
C GLY A 371 -7.52 7.83 -16.65
N GLY A 372 -6.62 7.64 -17.60
CA GLY A 372 -5.17 7.68 -17.45
C GLY A 372 -4.51 6.52 -18.19
N LEU A 373 -3.43 5.92 -17.64
CA LEU A 373 -2.77 4.73 -18.17
C LEU A 373 -3.38 3.47 -17.56
N ALA A 374 -3.98 2.63 -18.38
CA ALA A 374 -4.71 1.42 -17.98
C ALA A 374 -3.79 0.26 -17.58
N LYS A 375 -2.54 0.21 -18.05
CA LYS A 375 -1.57 -0.86 -17.77
C LYS A 375 -2.11 -2.27 -18.02
N GLY A 376 -2.89 -2.44 -19.10
CA GLY A 376 -3.49 -3.72 -19.47
C GLY A 376 -4.78 -4.08 -18.72
N ALA A 377 -5.32 -3.19 -17.88
CA ALA A 377 -6.59 -3.42 -17.20
C ALA A 377 -7.77 -3.43 -18.18
N THR A 378 -8.80 -4.22 -17.86
CA THR A 378 -10.12 -4.24 -18.50
C THR A 378 -11.15 -3.59 -17.60
N PHE A 379 -12.17 -2.95 -18.17
CA PHE A 379 -13.13 -2.13 -17.42
C PHE A 379 -14.56 -2.67 -17.44
N ASP A 380 -14.80 -3.80 -18.09
CA ASP A 380 -16.15 -4.36 -18.26
C ASP A 380 -16.84 -4.67 -16.93
N GLU A 381 -16.15 -5.31 -16.00
CA GLU A 381 -16.67 -5.64 -14.67
C GLU A 381 -16.94 -4.36 -13.85
N LEU A 382 -15.97 -3.43 -13.83
CA LEU A 382 -16.09 -2.15 -13.12
C LEU A 382 -17.33 -1.37 -13.59
N VAL A 383 -17.52 -1.26 -14.90
CA VAL A 383 -18.68 -0.55 -15.48
C VAL A 383 -19.98 -1.30 -15.17
N THR A 384 -20.01 -2.63 -15.35
CA THR A 384 -21.21 -3.44 -15.10
C THR A 384 -21.69 -3.31 -13.65
N THR A 385 -20.78 -3.37 -12.70
CA THR A 385 -21.12 -3.31 -11.27
C THR A 385 -21.52 -1.91 -10.81
N SER A 386 -21.00 -0.86 -11.47
CA SER A 386 -21.23 0.54 -11.08
C SER A 386 -22.34 1.23 -11.88
N ALA A 387 -22.78 0.68 -13.01
CA ALA A 387 -23.70 1.32 -13.98
C ALA A 387 -24.91 2.02 -13.35
N LYS A 388 -25.54 1.36 -12.38
CA LYS A 388 -26.77 1.88 -11.71
C LYS A 388 -26.53 3.13 -10.85
N ARG A 389 -25.28 3.42 -10.52
CA ARG A 389 -24.88 4.57 -9.70
C ARG A 389 -24.38 5.74 -10.53
N LEU A 390 -24.10 5.51 -11.84
CA LEU A 390 -23.51 6.50 -12.72
C LEU A 390 -24.59 7.43 -13.29
N ARG A 391 -24.58 8.69 -12.90
CA ARG A 391 -25.33 9.76 -13.56
C ARG A 391 -24.65 10.21 -14.86
N GLY A 392 -23.34 10.21 -14.86
CA GLY A 392 -22.53 10.57 -16.02
C GLY A 392 -21.06 10.25 -15.81
N VAL A 393 -20.29 10.25 -16.88
CA VAL A 393 -18.86 9.96 -16.84
C VAL A 393 -18.09 11.01 -17.66
N VAL A 394 -16.99 11.51 -17.09
CA VAL A 394 -16.03 12.35 -17.78
C VAL A 394 -14.71 11.60 -17.92
N LEU A 395 -14.29 11.37 -19.14
CA LEU A 395 -13.10 10.58 -19.46
C LEU A 395 -11.91 11.48 -19.78
N ILE A 396 -10.75 11.15 -19.19
CA ILE A 396 -9.47 11.85 -19.36
C ILE A 396 -8.34 10.83 -19.64
N GLY A 397 -7.20 11.31 -20.11
CA GLY A 397 -5.98 10.52 -20.23
C GLY A 397 -5.86 9.68 -21.49
N ALA A 398 -4.73 9.00 -21.62
CA ALA A 398 -4.31 8.32 -22.84
C ALA A 398 -5.19 7.12 -23.21
N ASP A 399 -5.50 6.25 -22.22
CA ASP A 399 -6.24 5.00 -22.44
C ASP A 399 -7.75 5.12 -22.19
N ARG A 400 -8.31 6.34 -22.13
CA ARG A 400 -9.72 6.62 -21.89
C ARG A 400 -10.68 5.90 -22.83
N ALA A 401 -10.23 5.58 -24.05
CA ALA A 401 -11.02 4.85 -25.04
C ALA A 401 -11.46 3.46 -24.52
N LEU A 402 -10.64 2.79 -23.73
CA LEU A 402 -10.97 1.49 -23.14
C LEU A 402 -12.19 1.57 -22.19
N ILE A 403 -12.24 2.63 -21.37
CA ILE A 403 -13.36 2.87 -20.47
C ILE A 403 -14.61 3.25 -21.26
N ARG A 404 -14.46 4.11 -22.29
CA ARG A 404 -15.57 4.49 -23.19
C ARG A 404 -16.19 3.28 -23.87
N GLU A 405 -15.38 2.35 -24.36
CA GLU A 405 -15.86 1.12 -24.99
C GLU A 405 -16.59 0.21 -24.00
N ALA A 406 -16.11 0.09 -22.77
CA ALA A 406 -16.80 -0.66 -21.72
C ALA A 406 -18.15 -0.01 -21.36
N LEU A 407 -18.20 1.33 -21.24
CA LEU A 407 -19.44 2.07 -21.02
C LEU A 407 -20.45 1.85 -22.15
N ALA A 408 -20.00 1.91 -23.42
CA ALA A 408 -20.87 1.67 -24.57
C ALA A 408 -21.48 0.25 -24.59
N ARG A 409 -20.75 -0.76 -24.07
CA ARG A 409 -21.23 -2.14 -23.97
C ARG A 409 -22.17 -2.38 -22.79
N HIS A 410 -21.87 -1.82 -21.63
CA HIS A 410 -22.48 -2.22 -20.36
C HIS A 410 -23.37 -1.14 -19.69
N ALA A 411 -23.23 0.12 -20.11
CA ALA A 411 -23.98 1.26 -19.60
C ALA A 411 -24.27 2.31 -20.68
N PRO A 412 -24.87 1.94 -21.83
CA PRO A 412 -25.05 2.82 -23.00
C PRO A 412 -25.94 4.05 -22.70
N GLU A 413 -26.78 3.98 -21.67
CA GLU A 413 -27.67 5.07 -21.25
C GLU A 413 -26.94 6.18 -20.48
N VAL A 414 -25.73 5.89 -19.96
CA VAL A 414 -24.97 6.86 -19.14
C VAL A 414 -24.32 7.90 -20.05
N PRO A 415 -24.57 9.21 -19.82
CA PRO A 415 -23.92 10.27 -20.56
C PRO A 415 -22.40 10.24 -20.39
N VAL A 416 -21.65 10.28 -21.48
CA VAL A 416 -20.19 10.27 -21.48
C VAL A 416 -19.64 11.52 -22.14
N VAL A 417 -18.77 12.25 -21.44
CA VAL A 417 -17.96 13.34 -21.99
C VAL A 417 -16.53 12.83 -22.16
N ASP A 418 -16.08 12.69 -23.39
CA ASP A 418 -14.73 12.21 -23.74
C ASP A 418 -13.83 13.43 -24.02
N LEU A 419 -12.89 13.72 -23.11
CA LEU A 419 -11.96 14.84 -23.26
C LEU A 419 -10.70 14.40 -23.99
N ASP A 420 -10.60 14.75 -25.26
CA ASP A 420 -9.42 14.47 -26.10
C ASP A 420 -8.27 15.44 -25.77
N ARG A 421 -7.83 15.40 -24.51
CA ARG A 421 -6.71 16.19 -23.98
C ARG A 421 -5.89 15.36 -23.00
N THR A 422 -4.57 15.47 -23.10
CA THR A 422 -3.60 14.79 -22.22
C THR A 422 -2.72 15.77 -21.45
N ASP A 423 -2.98 17.09 -21.55
CA ASP A 423 -2.31 18.10 -20.74
C ASP A 423 -2.97 18.27 -19.38
N THR A 424 -2.27 18.88 -18.43
CA THR A 424 -2.75 19.10 -17.07
C THR A 424 -3.98 20.01 -16.98
N GLY A 425 -4.24 20.85 -17.97
CA GLY A 425 -5.44 21.71 -18.09
C GLY A 425 -6.72 20.92 -18.34
N ALA A 426 -6.62 19.65 -18.76
CA ALA A 426 -7.78 18.78 -18.91
C ALA A 426 -8.55 18.58 -17.59
N MET A 427 -7.90 18.63 -16.41
CA MET A 427 -8.58 18.46 -15.15
C MET A 427 -9.58 19.58 -14.83
N SER A 428 -9.22 20.85 -15.10
CA SER A 428 -10.16 21.97 -14.92
C SER A 428 -11.36 21.84 -15.86
N GLU A 429 -11.16 21.35 -17.08
CA GLU A 429 -12.27 21.08 -17.99
C GLU A 429 -13.11 19.90 -17.52
N ALA A 430 -12.48 18.82 -17.04
CA ALA A 430 -13.18 17.65 -16.50
C ALA A 430 -14.10 18.03 -15.34
N VAL A 431 -13.64 18.84 -14.40
CA VAL A 431 -14.45 19.34 -13.27
C VAL A 431 -15.63 20.19 -13.78
N ARG A 432 -15.42 21.08 -14.75
CA ARG A 432 -16.51 21.89 -15.35
C ARG A 432 -17.55 21.02 -16.04
N GLN A 433 -17.13 20.00 -16.81
CA GLN A 433 -18.05 19.08 -17.47
C GLN A 433 -18.80 18.20 -16.46
N ALA A 434 -18.12 17.75 -15.42
CA ALA A 434 -18.75 16.99 -14.34
C ALA A 434 -19.82 17.83 -13.61
N ALA A 435 -19.53 19.12 -13.33
CA ALA A 435 -20.49 20.04 -12.75
C ALA A 435 -21.76 20.25 -13.60
N ARG A 436 -21.65 20.13 -14.94
CA ARG A 436 -22.81 20.24 -15.85
C ARG A 436 -23.67 18.99 -15.88
N LEU A 437 -23.08 17.84 -15.57
CA LEU A 437 -23.78 16.54 -15.53
C LEU A 437 -24.42 16.28 -14.17
N ALA A 438 -23.86 16.87 -13.12
CA ALA A 438 -24.29 16.65 -11.75
C ALA A 438 -25.61 17.40 -11.42
N GLU A 439 -26.42 16.80 -10.57
CA GLU A 439 -27.62 17.38 -9.96
C GLU A 439 -27.43 17.51 -8.44
N PRO A 440 -28.17 18.40 -7.77
CA PRO A 440 -28.11 18.50 -6.30
C PRO A 440 -28.29 17.15 -5.61
N GLY A 441 -27.39 16.83 -4.69
CA GLY A 441 -27.33 15.54 -3.99
C GLY A 441 -26.41 14.50 -4.64
N ASP A 442 -25.87 14.77 -5.82
CA ASP A 442 -24.87 13.88 -6.46
C ASP A 442 -23.48 14.06 -5.85
N THR A 443 -22.63 13.07 -6.13
CA THR A 443 -21.19 13.13 -5.86
C THR A 443 -20.41 13.17 -7.17
N VAL A 444 -19.61 14.22 -7.38
CA VAL A 444 -18.54 14.20 -8.40
C VAL A 444 -17.34 13.49 -7.81
N LEU A 445 -17.09 12.30 -8.28
CA LEU A 445 -16.02 11.43 -7.76
C LEU A 445 -14.90 11.27 -8.79
N MET A 446 -13.71 11.73 -8.44
CA MET A 446 -12.49 11.46 -9.21
C MET A 446 -11.84 10.18 -8.64
N ALA A 447 -12.19 9.02 -9.21
CA ALA A 447 -11.61 7.71 -8.93
C ALA A 447 -11.13 7.10 -10.25
N PRO A 448 -9.93 7.42 -10.71
CA PRO A 448 -9.54 7.32 -12.13
C PRO A 448 -9.48 5.91 -12.71
N ALA A 449 -9.39 4.87 -11.89
CA ALA A 449 -9.17 3.47 -12.27
C ALA A 449 -7.87 3.20 -13.06
N CYS A 450 -7.06 4.23 -13.28
CA CYS A 450 -5.86 4.25 -14.11
C CYS A 450 -4.71 4.99 -13.42
N ALA A 451 -3.47 4.65 -13.78
CA ALA A 451 -2.31 5.41 -13.35
C ALA A 451 -2.30 6.81 -14.02
N SER A 452 -1.54 7.74 -13.42
CA SER A 452 -1.59 9.17 -13.77
C SER A 452 -0.45 9.65 -14.67
N MET A 453 0.56 8.81 -14.95
CA MET A 453 1.85 9.24 -15.52
C MET A 453 1.82 9.64 -17.00
N ASP A 454 0.68 9.56 -17.64
CA ASP A 454 0.41 10.11 -18.98
C ASP A 454 0.14 11.62 -18.96
N MET A 455 -0.39 12.15 -17.85
CA MET A 455 -0.78 13.55 -17.71
C MET A 455 -0.11 14.26 -16.52
N PHE A 456 0.25 13.51 -15.48
CA PHE A 456 0.78 14.03 -14.23
C PHE A 456 1.98 13.20 -13.78
N THR A 457 2.94 13.80 -13.08
CA THR A 457 4.13 13.10 -12.58
C THR A 457 3.81 11.98 -11.58
N ASN A 458 2.67 12.09 -10.88
CA ASN A 458 2.16 11.08 -9.96
C ASN A 458 0.68 11.35 -9.64
N TYR A 459 0.05 10.42 -8.89
CA TYR A 459 -1.35 10.56 -8.49
C TYR A 459 -1.62 11.75 -7.57
N ASN A 460 -0.63 12.17 -6.76
CA ASN A 460 -0.80 13.35 -5.88
C ASN A 460 -0.99 14.62 -6.74
N LYS A 461 -0.18 14.77 -7.79
CA LYS A 461 -0.32 15.92 -8.70
C LYS A 461 -1.63 15.93 -9.46
N ARG A 462 -2.20 14.75 -9.77
CA ARG A 462 -3.54 14.65 -10.35
C ARG A 462 -4.62 15.07 -9.34
N GLY A 463 -4.51 14.61 -8.09
CA GLY A 463 -5.42 15.01 -7.01
C GLY A 463 -5.31 16.50 -6.66
N ASP A 464 -4.09 17.04 -6.54
CA ASP A 464 -3.87 18.48 -6.37
C ASP A 464 -4.59 19.30 -7.45
N ALA A 465 -4.49 18.87 -8.72
CA ALA A 465 -5.13 19.56 -9.85
C ALA A 465 -6.66 19.49 -9.78
N PHE A 466 -7.22 18.33 -9.37
CA PHE A 466 -8.66 18.18 -9.16
C PHE A 466 -9.13 19.11 -8.03
N ALA A 467 -8.48 19.08 -6.88
CA ALA A 467 -8.85 19.90 -5.73
C ALA A 467 -8.75 21.42 -6.04
N ALA A 468 -7.75 21.83 -6.81
CA ALA A 468 -7.61 23.21 -7.27
C ALA A 468 -8.78 23.61 -8.20
N ALA A 469 -9.12 22.76 -9.18
CA ALA A 469 -10.20 23.01 -10.13
C ALA A 469 -11.58 23.11 -9.43
N VAL A 470 -11.81 22.27 -8.41
CA VAL A 470 -13.04 22.32 -7.59
C VAL A 470 -13.13 23.63 -6.80
N ARG A 471 -12.04 24.10 -6.18
CA ARG A 471 -12.01 25.37 -5.45
C ARG A 471 -12.24 26.56 -6.38
N GLU A 472 -11.69 26.56 -7.60
CA GLU A 472 -11.97 27.57 -8.62
C GLU A 472 -13.44 27.59 -9.05
N LEU A 473 -14.05 26.40 -9.23
CA LEU A 473 -15.48 26.26 -9.52
C LEU A 473 -16.33 26.90 -8.41
N GLY A 474 -16.05 26.56 -7.14
CA GLY A 474 -16.77 27.14 -5.98
C GLY A 474 -16.60 28.64 -5.80
N ALA A 475 -15.45 29.21 -6.20
CA ALA A 475 -15.23 30.67 -6.17
C ALA A 475 -15.98 31.41 -7.29
N SER A 476 -16.46 30.70 -8.32
CA SER A 476 -17.14 31.24 -9.49
C SER A 476 -18.66 31.06 -9.44
N ALA A 477 -19.16 30.25 -8.49
CA ALA A 477 -20.56 29.95 -8.23
C ALA A 477 -21.14 30.91 -7.16
#